data_419bb956408a924f5554cbb1bdbee151
#
_entry.id   419bb956408a924f5554cbb1bdbee151
#
_cell.length_a   1.000
_cell.length_b   1.000
_cell.length_c   1.000
_cell.angle_alpha   90.00
_cell.angle_beta   90.00
_cell.angle_gamma   90.00
#
_symmetry.space_group_name_H-M   'P 1'
#
loop_
_entity.id
_entity.type
_entity.pdbx_description
1 polymer ?
#
loop_
_entity_poly.entity_id
_entity_poly.type
_entity_poly.pdbx_seq_one_letter_code
_entity_poly.pdbx_strand_id
1 'polypeptide(L)'
;MKKTERINTLMRFMNNRGHFTVAEVMAEFQISRSTAVRDIREIERLGLPLVAEVGRDGGYSVLHNAMLPAIRFTDDEIKALFISFMASRNQQLPFLKSRQSLAEKIMGLLSESQQDDLLMLNETLLFQGTNPHNPDLLELSDIPDPLLEQLIQSLLQNRYLSLNRTDLPDLDIYLKSLYKDNQTWWLACIDLADFQTKAIPFSTVVNVEILKNAETYQTKKVLHKASEQRQQNTVLHLGSKAIAQYHKYHPFEMKLAYLDPYQMTGEIRCWLAFESDEQLEETVNWLRFLGKELSIIQAPERLLKALTNEKDCGNK
;
A
#
# COMPACT_ATOMS: atom_id res chain seq x y z
N MET A 1 9.38 -36.30 5.62
CA MET A 1 9.02 -34.99 6.20
C MET A 1 8.87 -35.09 7.71
N LYS A 2 9.47 -34.22 8.49
CA LYS A 2 9.34 -34.22 9.96
C LYS A 2 7.89 -33.89 10.37
N LYS A 3 7.39 -34.42 11.51
CA LYS A 3 6.00 -34.24 11.97
C LYS A 3 5.61 -32.76 12.03
N THR A 4 6.45 -31.91 12.61
CA THR A 4 6.17 -30.46 12.75
C THR A 4 6.01 -29.75 11.42
N GLU A 5 6.89 -30.07 10.47
CA GLU A 5 6.84 -29.53 9.10
C GLU A 5 5.56 -29.97 8.38
N ARG A 6 5.18 -31.25 8.55
CA ARG A 6 3.94 -31.79 7.99
C ARG A 6 2.70 -31.09 8.56
N ILE A 7 2.61 -30.90 9.86
CA ILE A 7 1.50 -30.21 10.51
C ILE A 7 1.36 -28.77 9.98
N ASN A 8 2.45 -28.02 9.87
CA ASN A 8 2.43 -26.66 9.35
C ASN A 8 2.01 -26.59 7.87
N THR A 9 2.49 -27.52 7.05
CA THR A 9 2.13 -27.57 5.62
C THR A 9 0.69 -28.02 5.44
N LEU A 10 0.25 -28.98 6.23
CA LEU A 10 -1.14 -29.47 6.22
C LEU A 10 -2.12 -28.39 6.69
N MET A 11 -1.78 -27.61 7.71
CA MET A 11 -2.60 -26.48 8.16
C MET A 11 -2.81 -25.44 7.05
N ARG A 12 -1.75 -25.09 6.30
CA ARG A 12 -1.84 -24.19 5.13
C ARG A 12 -2.68 -24.79 4.02
N PHE A 13 -2.50 -26.07 3.72
CA PHE A 13 -3.29 -26.79 2.73
C PHE A 13 -4.79 -26.75 3.03
N MET A 14 -5.18 -27.03 4.28
CA MET A 14 -6.56 -26.98 4.73
C MET A 14 -7.14 -25.57 4.66
N ASN A 15 -6.43 -24.58 5.19
CA ASN A 15 -6.89 -23.20 5.22
C ASN A 15 -7.10 -22.60 3.82
N ASN A 16 -6.26 -22.97 2.84
CA ASN A 16 -6.36 -22.45 1.47
C ASN A 16 -7.49 -23.09 0.66
N ARG A 17 -7.90 -24.31 0.99
CA ARG A 17 -8.97 -25.02 0.23
C ARG A 17 -10.37 -24.78 0.75
N GLY A 18 -10.53 -24.42 2.01
CA GLY A 18 -11.81 -24.22 2.67
C GLY A 18 -12.58 -25.52 2.93
N HIS A 19 -12.59 -26.50 2.01
CA HIS A 19 -13.13 -27.84 2.16
C HIS A 19 -12.12 -28.89 1.67
N PHE A 20 -12.01 -30.00 2.40
CA PHE A 20 -11.09 -31.11 2.05
C PHE A 20 -11.59 -32.44 2.66
N THR A 21 -11.14 -33.52 2.06
CA THR A 21 -11.41 -34.90 2.54
C THR A 21 -10.17 -35.54 3.14
N VAL A 22 -10.34 -36.57 3.97
CA VAL A 22 -9.22 -37.38 4.51
C VAL A 22 -8.45 -38.04 3.36
N ALA A 23 -9.14 -38.45 2.29
CA ALA A 23 -8.49 -39.08 1.13
C ALA A 23 -7.56 -38.10 0.40
N GLU A 24 -7.94 -36.87 0.24
CA GLU A 24 -7.07 -35.82 -0.36
C GLU A 24 -5.84 -35.56 0.50
N VAL A 25 -6.00 -35.47 1.83
CA VAL A 25 -4.87 -35.34 2.77
C VAL A 25 -3.92 -36.53 2.66
N MET A 26 -4.44 -37.75 2.61
CA MET A 26 -3.63 -38.96 2.44
C MET A 26 -2.84 -38.92 1.13
N ALA A 27 -3.47 -38.53 0.04
CA ALA A 27 -2.84 -38.47 -1.30
C ALA A 27 -1.77 -37.39 -1.37
N GLU A 28 -2.07 -36.17 -0.92
CA GLU A 28 -1.16 -35.02 -0.98
C GLU A 28 0.11 -35.23 -0.11
N PHE A 29 -0.07 -35.77 1.10
CA PHE A 29 1.03 -35.91 2.06
C PHE A 29 1.63 -37.31 2.11
N GLN A 30 1.13 -38.26 1.29
CA GLN A 30 1.56 -39.64 1.23
C GLN A 30 1.60 -40.32 2.62
N ILE A 31 0.53 -40.11 3.42
CA ILE A 31 0.40 -40.64 4.78
C ILE A 31 -0.78 -41.60 4.90
N SER A 32 -0.74 -42.45 5.93
CA SER A 32 -1.85 -43.36 6.23
C SER A 32 -3.06 -42.60 6.75
N ARG A 33 -4.27 -43.21 6.59
CA ARG A 33 -5.52 -42.65 7.12
C ARG A 33 -5.46 -42.34 8.61
N SER A 34 -4.85 -43.21 9.40
CA SER A 34 -4.69 -43.02 10.84
C SER A 34 -3.81 -41.80 11.16
N THR A 35 -2.75 -41.58 10.39
CA THR A 35 -1.88 -40.41 10.51
C THR A 35 -2.63 -39.14 10.10
N ALA A 36 -3.34 -39.15 8.97
CA ALA A 36 -4.12 -38.01 8.50
C ALA A 36 -5.16 -37.57 9.52
N VAL A 37 -5.96 -38.49 10.05
CA VAL A 37 -6.98 -38.18 11.07
C VAL A 37 -6.36 -37.65 12.36
N ARG A 38 -5.19 -38.17 12.77
CA ARG A 38 -4.48 -37.68 13.96
C ARG A 38 -3.95 -36.29 13.75
N ASP A 39 -3.36 -36.02 12.59
CA ASP A 39 -2.82 -34.72 12.23
C ASP A 39 -3.95 -33.66 12.08
N ILE A 40 -5.08 -34.01 11.48
CA ILE A 40 -6.29 -33.16 11.42
C ILE A 40 -6.76 -32.75 12.83
N ARG A 41 -6.89 -33.72 13.75
CA ARG A 41 -7.29 -33.45 15.13
C ARG A 41 -6.25 -32.59 15.88
N GLU A 42 -4.98 -32.76 15.60
CA GLU A 42 -3.91 -31.94 16.18
C GLU A 42 -4.01 -30.49 15.68
N ILE A 43 -4.28 -30.28 14.40
CA ILE A 43 -4.49 -28.98 13.79
C ILE A 43 -5.74 -28.28 14.34
N GLU A 44 -6.82 -29.02 14.55
CA GLU A 44 -8.02 -28.53 15.22
C GLU A 44 -7.72 -28.05 16.66
N ARG A 45 -6.93 -28.81 17.43
CA ARG A 45 -6.46 -28.39 18.77
C ARG A 45 -5.51 -27.17 18.73
N LEU A 46 -4.79 -26.99 17.63
CA LEU A 46 -3.95 -25.80 17.43
C LEU A 46 -4.76 -24.56 17.03
N GLY A 47 -6.09 -24.68 16.91
CA GLY A 47 -6.99 -23.55 16.74
C GLY A 47 -7.54 -23.35 15.31
N LEU A 48 -7.29 -24.27 14.38
CA LEU A 48 -7.99 -24.23 13.09
C LEU A 48 -9.42 -24.75 13.28
N PRO A 49 -10.45 -23.90 13.12
CA PRO A 49 -11.83 -24.33 13.36
C PRO A 49 -12.32 -25.21 12.20
N LEU A 50 -12.54 -26.49 12.46
CA LEU A 50 -12.98 -27.47 11.48
C LEU A 50 -14.42 -27.93 11.80
N VAL A 51 -15.24 -28.07 10.77
CA VAL A 51 -16.55 -28.73 10.84
C VAL A 51 -16.49 -30.01 10.02
N ALA A 52 -16.82 -31.14 10.66
CA ALA A 52 -16.91 -32.42 9.97
C ALA A 52 -18.26 -32.52 9.25
N GLU A 53 -18.23 -32.79 7.97
CA GLU A 53 -19.41 -33.04 7.15
C GLU A 53 -19.60 -34.55 6.95
N VAL A 54 -20.77 -35.04 7.36
CA VAL A 54 -21.12 -36.46 7.29
C VAL A 54 -21.88 -36.71 5.99
N GLY A 55 -21.40 -37.66 5.15
CA GLY A 55 -22.09 -38.01 3.92
C GLY A 55 -21.20 -38.79 2.95
N ARG A 56 -21.75 -39.09 1.77
CA ARG A 56 -21.04 -39.84 0.72
C ARG A 56 -19.81 -39.07 0.19
N ASP A 57 -19.92 -37.74 0.19
CA ASP A 57 -18.86 -36.81 -0.15
C ASP A 57 -18.34 -36.07 1.11
N GLY A 58 -18.49 -36.69 2.29
CA GLY A 58 -18.16 -36.12 3.58
C GLY A 58 -16.66 -35.76 3.70
N GLY A 59 -16.39 -34.70 4.42
CA GLY A 59 -15.06 -34.15 4.60
C GLY A 59 -14.98 -33.24 5.81
N TYR A 60 -14.11 -32.26 5.71
CA TYR A 60 -13.95 -31.19 6.69
C TYR A 60 -14.04 -29.85 5.97
N SER A 61 -14.81 -28.94 6.51
CA SER A 61 -14.85 -27.55 6.10
C SER A 61 -14.14 -26.67 7.14
N VAL A 62 -13.33 -25.74 6.67
CA VAL A 62 -12.72 -24.73 7.53
C VAL A 62 -13.71 -23.59 7.73
N LEU A 63 -14.10 -23.35 8.99
CA LEU A 63 -14.88 -22.16 9.30
C LEU A 63 -14.01 -20.92 9.09
N HIS A 64 -14.37 -20.11 8.11
CA HIS A 64 -13.74 -18.81 7.87
C HIS A 64 -14.17 -17.85 8.99
N ASN A 65 -13.49 -17.95 10.13
CA ASN A 65 -13.58 -16.92 11.15
C ASN A 65 -12.46 -15.91 10.94
N ALA A 66 -12.63 -14.71 11.48
CA ALA A 66 -11.67 -13.61 11.34
C ALA A 66 -10.32 -13.87 12.07
N MET A 67 -10.08 -15.09 12.58
CA MET A 67 -8.86 -15.44 13.31
C MET A 67 -7.98 -16.36 12.48
N LEU A 68 -6.70 -15.97 12.35
CA LEU A 68 -5.67 -16.79 11.73
C LEU A 68 -5.24 -17.93 12.69
N PRO A 69 -4.82 -19.10 12.15
CA PRO A 69 -4.16 -20.13 12.95
C PRO A 69 -2.94 -19.57 13.70
N ALA A 70 -2.55 -20.19 14.81
CA ALA A 70 -1.37 -19.79 15.55
C ALA A 70 -0.11 -19.79 14.66
N ILE A 71 0.49 -18.64 14.51
CA ILE A 71 1.75 -18.44 13.76
C ILE A 71 2.89 -18.45 14.78
N ARG A 72 3.98 -19.15 14.45
CA ARG A 72 5.23 -19.10 15.22
C ARG A 72 6.20 -18.16 14.53
N PHE A 73 6.75 -17.24 15.31
CA PHE A 73 7.80 -16.33 14.88
C PHE A 73 9.15 -16.80 15.42
N THR A 74 10.18 -16.69 14.61
CA THR A 74 11.57 -16.73 15.05
C THR A 74 11.96 -15.39 15.69
N ASP A 75 13.06 -15.37 16.43
CA ASP A 75 13.60 -14.17 17.05
C ASP A 75 13.87 -13.05 16.03
N ASP A 76 14.47 -13.40 14.89
CA ASP A 76 14.75 -12.46 13.80
C ASP A 76 13.47 -11.91 13.15
N GLU A 77 12.42 -12.74 12.98
CA GLU A 77 11.14 -12.30 12.47
C GLU A 77 10.44 -11.32 13.41
N ILE A 78 10.55 -11.52 14.72
CA ILE A 78 10.05 -10.60 15.73
C ILE A 78 10.80 -9.27 15.65
N LYS A 79 12.12 -9.29 15.62
CA LYS A 79 12.96 -8.08 15.48
C LYS A 79 12.62 -7.31 14.20
N ALA A 80 12.49 -8.01 13.06
CA ALA A 80 12.09 -7.40 11.78
C ALA A 80 10.69 -6.75 11.84
N LEU A 81 9.73 -7.39 12.50
CA LEU A 81 8.38 -6.85 12.68
C LEU A 81 8.39 -5.57 13.52
N PHE A 82 9.12 -5.56 14.66
CA PHE A 82 9.22 -4.39 15.51
C PHE A 82 9.99 -3.24 14.85
N ILE A 83 11.06 -3.52 14.11
CA ILE A 83 11.75 -2.50 13.29
C ILE A 83 10.76 -1.88 12.29
N SER A 84 9.88 -2.67 11.67
CA SER A 84 8.84 -2.17 10.76
C SER A 84 7.82 -1.28 11.49
N PHE A 85 7.43 -1.63 12.71
CA PHE A 85 6.57 -0.79 13.54
C PHE A 85 7.24 0.55 13.89
N MET A 86 8.51 0.53 14.29
CA MET A 86 9.28 1.74 14.59
C MET A 86 9.42 2.65 13.36
N ALA A 87 9.77 2.08 12.19
CA ALA A 87 9.91 2.83 10.94
C ALA A 87 8.60 3.46 10.45
N SER A 88 7.46 2.91 10.87
CA SER A 88 6.13 3.39 10.48
C SER A 88 5.47 4.31 11.50
N ARG A 89 6.15 4.72 12.57
CA ARG A 89 5.64 5.72 13.53
C ARG A 89 5.39 7.07 12.84
N ASN A 90 4.37 7.78 13.28
CA ASN A 90 3.97 9.10 12.75
C ASN A 90 3.60 9.10 11.25
N GLN A 91 3.36 7.94 10.66
CA GLN A 91 3.00 7.83 9.26
C GLN A 91 1.48 7.92 9.01
N GLN A 92 0.67 8.05 10.06
CA GLN A 92 -0.79 8.07 9.98
C GLN A 92 -1.34 6.92 9.11
N LEU A 93 -0.82 5.72 9.35
CA LEU A 93 -1.25 4.54 8.61
C LEU A 93 -2.62 4.06 9.07
N PRO A 94 -3.42 3.47 8.20
CA PRO A 94 -4.71 2.88 8.58
C PRO A 94 -4.53 1.72 9.57
N PHE A 95 -5.59 1.37 10.28
CA PHE A 95 -5.63 0.28 11.27
C PHE A 95 -4.64 0.43 12.44
N LEU A 96 -4.38 1.66 12.86
CA LEU A 96 -3.43 1.98 13.92
C LEU A 96 -3.72 1.22 15.23
N LYS A 97 -4.99 1.20 15.67
CA LYS A 97 -5.40 0.47 16.92
C LYS A 97 -5.11 -1.03 16.83
N SER A 98 -5.32 -1.63 15.67
CA SER A 98 -5.02 -3.05 15.44
C SER A 98 -3.51 -3.32 15.44
N ARG A 99 -2.71 -2.41 14.91
CA ARG A 99 -1.25 -2.47 14.92
C ARG A 99 -0.69 -2.39 16.34
N GLN A 100 -1.19 -1.47 17.15
CA GLN A 100 -0.83 -1.34 18.55
C GLN A 100 -1.20 -2.61 19.34
N SER A 101 -2.45 -3.09 19.21
CA SER A 101 -2.90 -4.32 19.86
C SER A 101 -2.07 -5.55 19.45
N LEU A 102 -1.60 -5.60 18.19
CA LEU A 102 -0.70 -6.66 17.73
C LEU A 102 0.68 -6.58 18.40
N ALA A 103 1.24 -5.38 18.49
CA ALA A 103 2.53 -5.15 19.15
C ALA A 103 2.46 -5.54 20.63
N GLU A 104 1.41 -5.13 21.36
CA GLU A 104 1.19 -5.48 22.76
C GLU A 104 1.07 -7.01 22.98
N LYS A 105 0.32 -7.70 22.11
CA LYS A 105 0.18 -9.17 22.17
C LYS A 105 1.52 -9.88 21.94
N ILE A 106 2.33 -9.41 21.02
CA ILE A 106 3.65 -10.00 20.76
C ILE A 106 4.57 -9.74 21.92
N MET A 107 4.65 -8.49 22.42
CA MET A 107 5.46 -8.14 23.60
C MET A 107 5.13 -9.00 24.82
N GLY A 108 3.85 -9.27 25.08
CA GLY A 108 3.43 -10.14 26.20
C GLY A 108 3.81 -11.61 26.08
N LEU A 109 4.33 -12.04 24.91
CA LEU A 109 4.79 -13.43 24.68
C LEU A 109 6.32 -13.56 24.69
N LEU A 110 7.05 -12.45 24.75
CA LEU A 110 8.51 -12.44 24.70
C LEU A 110 9.14 -12.68 26.07
N SER A 111 10.31 -13.32 26.07
CA SER A 111 11.18 -13.40 27.25
C SER A 111 11.78 -12.02 27.58
N GLU A 112 12.24 -11.84 28.81
CA GLU A 112 12.91 -10.60 29.25
C GLU A 112 14.08 -10.22 28.32
N SER A 113 14.94 -11.18 27.96
CA SER A 113 16.08 -10.91 27.07
C SER A 113 15.66 -10.47 25.67
N GLN A 114 14.56 -10.97 25.13
CA GLN A 114 14.02 -10.54 23.84
C GLN A 114 13.42 -9.14 23.94
N GLN A 115 12.76 -8.80 25.06
CA GLN A 115 12.26 -7.46 25.31
C GLN A 115 13.41 -6.46 25.43
N ASP A 116 14.51 -6.81 26.12
CA ASP A 116 15.71 -5.98 26.24
C ASP A 116 16.37 -5.72 24.89
N ASP A 117 16.47 -6.73 24.03
CA ASP A 117 16.96 -6.57 22.65
C ASP A 117 16.11 -5.57 21.86
N LEU A 118 14.78 -5.62 21.98
CA LEU A 118 13.88 -4.69 21.30
C LEU A 118 13.97 -3.27 21.86
N LEU A 119 14.16 -3.12 23.17
CA LEU A 119 14.39 -1.81 23.79
C LEU A 119 15.70 -1.20 23.28
N MET A 120 16.79 -1.98 23.23
CA MET A 120 18.07 -1.54 22.67
C MET A 120 17.92 -1.10 21.19
N LEU A 121 17.19 -1.87 20.38
CA LEU A 121 16.92 -1.49 18.99
C LEU A 121 16.12 -0.19 18.90
N ASN A 122 15.13 0.02 19.79
CA ASN A 122 14.35 1.26 19.84
C ASN A 122 15.17 2.49 20.20
N GLU A 123 16.18 2.33 21.07
CA GLU A 123 17.09 3.42 21.47
C GLU A 123 18.12 3.75 20.40
N THR A 124 18.53 2.75 19.62
CA THR A 124 19.66 2.88 18.68
C THR A 124 19.23 3.12 17.23
N LEU A 125 18.04 2.65 16.82
CA LEU A 125 17.54 2.82 15.45
C LEU A 125 16.64 4.06 15.38
N LEU A 126 17.15 5.12 14.76
CA LEU A 126 16.42 6.36 14.57
C LEU A 126 15.87 6.44 13.15
N PHE A 127 14.56 6.64 13.03
CA PHE A 127 13.86 6.83 11.75
C PHE A 127 13.41 8.29 11.62
N GLN A 128 13.41 8.81 10.40
CA GLN A 128 12.92 10.16 10.14
C GLN A 128 11.47 10.31 10.60
N GLY A 129 11.18 11.36 11.37
CA GLY A 129 9.85 11.64 11.90
C GLY A 129 9.53 10.92 13.22
N THR A 130 10.42 10.09 13.77
CA THR A 130 10.25 9.51 15.10
C THR A 130 10.82 10.44 16.17
N ASN A 131 10.23 10.40 17.38
CA ASN A 131 10.80 11.09 18.53
C ASN A 131 11.89 10.20 19.16
N PRO A 132 13.19 10.59 19.08
CA PRO A 132 14.28 9.78 19.64
C PRO A 132 14.30 9.71 21.17
N HIS A 133 13.54 10.59 21.84
CA HIS A 133 13.45 10.63 23.30
C HIS A 133 12.21 9.91 23.85
N ASN A 134 11.42 9.27 23.01
CA ASN A 134 10.29 8.47 23.45
C ASN A 134 10.76 7.06 23.82
N PRO A 135 10.81 6.69 25.11
CA PRO A 135 11.23 5.37 25.56
C PRO A 135 10.16 4.29 25.34
N ASP A 136 8.91 4.68 25.06
CA ASP A 136 7.84 3.71 24.90
C ASP A 136 7.88 3.07 23.50
N LEU A 137 8.25 1.80 23.47
CA LEU A 137 8.30 1.00 22.25
C LEU A 137 6.92 0.88 21.58
N LEU A 138 5.85 0.97 22.36
CA LEU A 138 4.47 0.78 21.91
C LEU A 138 3.75 2.10 21.64
N GLU A 139 4.33 3.25 22.05
CA GLU A 139 3.72 4.53 21.77
C GLU A 139 3.80 4.82 20.26
N LEU A 140 2.66 4.69 19.63
CA LEU A 140 2.41 5.11 18.26
C LEU A 140 1.74 6.48 18.37
N SER A 141 2.53 7.55 18.22
CA SER A 141 2.05 8.94 18.30
C SER A 141 1.17 9.37 17.11
N ASP A 142 0.75 8.43 16.29
CA ASP A 142 -0.19 8.63 15.20
C ASP A 142 -1.59 8.92 15.73
N ILE A 143 -2.30 9.81 15.05
CA ILE A 143 -3.72 10.04 15.27
C ILE A 143 -4.47 9.19 14.25
N PRO A 144 -5.35 8.26 14.66
CA PRO A 144 -6.17 7.50 13.73
C PRO A 144 -7.04 8.45 12.90
N ASP A 145 -7.04 8.27 11.59
CA ASP A 145 -7.95 8.98 10.70
C ASP A 145 -9.13 8.05 10.33
N PRO A 146 -10.33 8.28 10.91
CA PRO A 146 -11.48 7.44 10.64
C PRO A 146 -11.92 7.45 9.18
N LEU A 147 -11.74 8.58 8.49
CA LEU A 147 -12.11 8.70 7.08
C LEU A 147 -11.17 7.89 6.18
N LEU A 148 -9.88 7.82 6.52
CA LEU A 148 -8.92 6.97 5.81
C LEU A 148 -9.25 5.48 5.97
N GLU A 149 -9.64 5.07 7.18
CA GLU A 149 -10.10 3.69 7.41
C GLU A 149 -11.38 3.38 6.63
N GLN A 150 -12.34 4.31 6.60
CA GLN A 150 -13.57 4.20 5.82
C GLN A 150 -13.27 4.09 4.32
N LEU A 151 -12.39 4.93 3.79
CA LEU A 151 -11.95 4.88 2.39
C LEU A 151 -11.37 3.51 2.04
N ILE A 152 -10.49 2.98 2.88
CA ILE A 152 -9.87 1.67 2.63
C ILE A 152 -10.90 0.55 2.70
N GLN A 153 -11.82 0.58 3.66
CA GLN A 153 -12.89 -0.40 3.74
C GLN A 153 -13.83 -0.35 2.54
N SER A 154 -14.17 0.84 2.08
CA SER A 154 -14.96 1.02 0.85
C SER A 154 -14.21 0.51 -0.37
N LEU A 155 -12.91 0.80 -0.49
CA LEU A 155 -12.03 0.32 -1.55
C LEU A 155 -11.93 -1.22 -1.61
N LEU A 156 -11.89 -1.90 -0.47
CA LEU A 156 -11.86 -3.36 -0.40
C LEU A 156 -13.17 -4.00 -0.91
N GLN A 157 -14.28 -3.28 -0.82
CA GLN A 157 -15.57 -3.72 -1.35
C GLN A 157 -15.74 -3.35 -2.82
N ASN A 158 -15.43 -2.10 -3.18
CA ASN A 158 -15.56 -1.59 -4.54
C ASN A 158 -14.61 -0.41 -4.79
N ARG A 159 -14.08 -0.30 -6.02
CA ARG A 159 -13.22 0.82 -6.45
C ARG A 159 -14.00 2.00 -7.00
N TYR A 160 -15.31 1.87 -7.22
CA TYR A 160 -16.19 2.95 -7.66
C TYR A 160 -16.76 3.65 -6.44
N LEU A 161 -16.35 4.89 -6.23
CA LEU A 161 -16.63 5.67 -5.03
C LEU A 161 -17.24 7.01 -5.40
N SER A 162 -18.10 7.52 -4.53
CA SER A 162 -18.57 8.90 -4.54
C SER A 162 -17.88 9.65 -3.41
N LEU A 163 -17.21 10.75 -3.74
CA LEU A 163 -16.47 11.58 -2.81
C LEU A 163 -17.22 12.89 -2.58
N ASN A 164 -17.56 13.19 -1.32
CA ASN A 164 -17.97 14.53 -0.92
C ASN A 164 -16.71 15.31 -0.52
N ARG A 165 -16.58 16.55 -1.00
CA ARG A 165 -15.36 17.36 -0.84
C ARG A 165 -15.70 18.72 -0.25
N THR A 166 -14.75 19.28 0.51
CA THR A 166 -14.89 20.62 1.08
C THR A 166 -14.90 21.68 -0.03
N ASP A 167 -15.93 22.52 -0.07
CA ASP A 167 -16.09 23.65 -1.00
C ASP A 167 -15.96 23.31 -2.50
N LEU A 168 -16.04 22.04 -2.84
CA LEU A 168 -15.95 21.52 -4.20
C LEU A 168 -17.14 20.61 -4.49
N PRO A 169 -17.57 20.46 -5.75
CA PRO A 169 -18.64 19.55 -6.10
C PRO A 169 -18.27 18.10 -5.80
N ASP A 170 -19.28 17.30 -5.47
CA ASP A 170 -19.14 15.87 -5.30
C ASP A 170 -18.56 15.22 -6.56
N LEU A 171 -17.81 14.15 -6.39
CA LEU A 171 -17.09 13.52 -7.48
C LEU A 171 -17.24 12.00 -7.44
N ASP A 172 -17.78 11.45 -8.53
CA ASP A 172 -17.82 10.02 -8.74
C ASP A 172 -16.56 9.55 -9.43
N ILE A 173 -15.85 8.62 -8.81
CA ILE A 173 -14.52 8.18 -9.25
C ILE A 173 -14.40 6.66 -9.38
N TYR A 174 -13.45 6.25 -10.22
CA TYR A 174 -12.79 4.96 -10.11
C TYR A 174 -11.43 5.14 -9.45
N LEU A 175 -11.24 4.64 -8.24
CA LEU A 175 -9.99 4.75 -7.49
C LEU A 175 -8.94 3.77 -8.03
N LYS A 176 -7.83 4.32 -8.54
CA LYS A 176 -6.69 3.53 -9.05
C LYS A 176 -5.74 3.14 -7.94
N SER A 177 -5.33 4.12 -7.13
CA SER A 177 -4.39 3.94 -6.02
C SER A 177 -4.56 5.03 -4.97
N LEU A 178 -4.16 4.70 -3.76
CA LEU A 178 -3.96 5.61 -2.65
C LEU A 178 -2.46 5.66 -2.39
N TYR A 179 -1.88 6.85 -2.32
CA TYR A 179 -0.44 7.02 -2.10
C TYR A 179 -0.17 8.18 -1.16
N LYS A 180 1.00 8.18 -0.54
CA LYS A 180 1.43 9.23 0.37
C LYS A 180 2.62 9.97 -0.25
N ASP A 181 2.48 11.28 -0.38
CA ASP A 181 3.53 12.18 -0.84
C ASP A 181 3.64 13.36 0.13
N ASN A 182 4.86 13.74 0.51
CA ASN A 182 5.14 14.82 1.46
C ASN A 182 4.22 14.82 2.71
N GLN A 183 4.07 13.64 3.35
CA GLN A 183 3.21 13.41 4.51
C GLN A 183 1.69 13.57 4.25
N THR A 184 1.27 13.85 3.04
CA THR A 184 -0.13 13.98 2.64
C THR A 184 -0.59 12.76 1.85
N TRP A 185 -1.79 12.26 2.17
CA TRP A 185 -2.43 11.20 1.39
C TRP A 185 -3.09 11.76 0.14
N TRP A 186 -2.97 11.05 -0.97
CA TRP A 186 -3.50 11.39 -2.27
C TRP A 186 -4.28 10.22 -2.87
N LEU A 187 -5.35 10.54 -3.57
CA LEU A 187 -6.14 9.59 -4.35
C LEU A 187 -5.83 9.77 -5.83
N ALA A 188 -5.16 8.79 -6.45
CA ALA A 188 -5.06 8.72 -7.90
C ALA A 188 -6.32 8.02 -8.44
N CYS A 189 -7.15 8.73 -9.18
CA CYS A 189 -8.44 8.26 -9.62
C CYS A 189 -8.76 8.65 -11.07
N ILE A 190 -9.81 8.07 -11.61
CA ILE A 190 -10.45 8.47 -12.85
C ILE A 190 -11.80 9.08 -12.49
N ASP A 191 -12.03 10.31 -12.87
CA ASP A 191 -13.34 10.95 -12.80
C ASP A 191 -14.29 10.26 -13.79
N LEU A 192 -15.46 9.82 -13.32
CA LEU A 192 -16.41 9.08 -14.15
C LEU A 192 -17.26 9.97 -15.06
N ALA A 193 -17.25 11.29 -14.84
CA ALA A 193 -17.95 12.23 -15.69
C ALA A 193 -17.21 12.51 -17.00
N ASP A 194 -15.89 12.72 -16.92
CA ASP A 194 -15.06 13.10 -18.06
C ASP A 194 -13.95 12.07 -18.41
N PHE A 195 -13.83 11.01 -17.63
CA PHE A 195 -12.80 9.95 -17.74
C PHE A 195 -11.36 10.46 -17.65
N GLN A 196 -11.14 11.66 -17.11
CA GLN A 196 -9.80 12.17 -16.88
C GLN A 196 -9.17 11.56 -15.61
N THR A 197 -7.86 11.33 -15.64
CA THR A 197 -7.10 10.92 -14.47
C THR A 197 -6.83 12.17 -13.61
N LYS A 198 -7.22 12.10 -12.34
CA LYS A 198 -7.04 13.17 -11.34
C LYS A 198 -6.27 12.66 -10.14
N ALA A 199 -5.47 13.54 -9.52
CA ALA A 199 -4.89 13.33 -8.21
C ALA A 199 -5.61 14.26 -7.22
N ILE A 200 -6.25 13.70 -6.19
CA ILE A 200 -7.07 14.44 -5.22
C ILE A 200 -6.38 14.35 -3.87
N PRO A 201 -6.08 15.50 -3.22
CA PRO A 201 -5.57 15.49 -1.86
C PRO A 201 -6.64 14.92 -0.92
N PHE A 202 -6.26 13.95 -0.09
CA PHE A 202 -7.20 13.34 0.87
C PHE A 202 -7.76 14.34 1.86
N SER A 203 -7.01 15.40 2.19
CA SER A 203 -7.46 16.49 3.07
C SER A 203 -8.68 17.26 2.58
N THR A 204 -8.99 17.18 1.28
CA THR A 204 -10.21 17.83 0.71
C THR A 204 -11.45 16.93 0.78
N VAL A 205 -11.30 15.68 1.14
CA VAL A 205 -12.39 14.68 1.23
C VAL A 205 -13.05 14.77 2.60
N VAL A 206 -14.36 14.86 2.63
CA VAL A 206 -15.17 14.92 3.86
C VAL A 206 -15.90 13.61 4.12
N ASN A 207 -16.35 12.94 3.05
CA ASN A 207 -17.04 11.67 3.14
C ASN A 207 -16.76 10.80 1.91
N VAL A 208 -16.83 9.50 2.08
CA VAL A 208 -16.60 8.49 1.04
C VAL A 208 -17.73 7.45 1.09
N GLU A 209 -18.38 7.25 -0.03
CA GLU A 209 -19.42 6.23 -0.17
C GLU A 209 -19.14 5.34 -1.39
N ILE A 210 -19.59 4.10 -1.34
CA ILE A 210 -19.59 3.24 -2.51
C ILE A 210 -20.63 3.78 -3.50
N LEU A 211 -20.24 3.93 -4.76
CA LEU A 211 -21.13 4.46 -5.79
C LEU A 211 -22.33 3.52 -6.00
N LYS A 212 -23.55 4.05 -5.86
CA LYS A 212 -24.80 3.26 -5.92
C LYS A 212 -25.00 2.49 -7.23
N ASN A 213 -24.45 3.03 -8.34
CA ASN A 213 -24.57 2.44 -9.68
C ASN A 213 -23.24 1.80 -10.14
N ALA A 214 -22.38 1.38 -9.22
CA ALA A 214 -21.06 0.81 -9.52
C ALA A 214 -21.13 -0.36 -10.54
N GLU A 215 -22.18 -1.17 -10.49
CA GLU A 215 -22.38 -2.33 -11.37
C GLU A 215 -22.58 -1.95 -12.84
N THR A 216 -22.97 -0.72 -13.14
CA THR A 216 -23.13 -0.23 -14.51
C THR A 216 -21.81 0.02 -15.22
N TYR A 217 -20.72 0.17 -14.49
CA TYR A 217 -19.41 0.46 -15.02
C TYR A 217 -18.60 -0.80 -15.30
N GLN A 218 -18.10 -0.92 -16.51
CA GLN A 218 -17.14 -1.96 -16.89
C GLN A 218 -15.72 -1.42 -16.75
N THR A 219 -14.95 -1.91 -15.77
CA THR A 219 -13.61 -1.43 -15.46
C THR A 219 -12.70 -1.33 -16.69
N LYS A 220 -12.72 -2.34 -17.58
CA LYS A 220 -11.94 -2.31 -18.83
C LYS A 220 -12.31 -1.11 -19.72
N LYS A 221 -13.59 -0.77 -19.82
CA LYS A 221 -14.05 0.39 -20.61
C LYS A 221 -13.66 1.71 -19.96
N VAL A 222 -13.75 1.82 -18.63
CA VAL A 222 -13.34 3.03 -17.89
C VAL A 222 -11.84 3.26 -18.09
N LEU A 223 -11.01 2.23 -17.90
CA LEU A 223 -9.56 2.32 -18.10
C LEU A 223 -9.19 2.63 -19.56
N HIS A 224 -9.89 2.05 -20.54
CA HIS A 224 -9.67 2.33 -21.95
C HIS A 224 -10.00 3.78 -22.29
N LYS A 225 -11.17 4.28 -21.90
CA LYS A 225 -11.56 5.67 -22.13
C LYS A 225 -10.59 6.65 -21.47
N ALA A 226 -10.16 6.38 -20.23
CA ALA A 226 -9.16 7.20 -19.56
C ALA A 226 -7.79 7.18 -20.27
N SER A 227 -7.42 6.08 -20.90
CA SER A 227 -6.19 6.00 -21.68
C SER A 227 -6.27 6.80 -23.01
N GLU A 228 -7.43 6.81 -23.66
CA GLU A 228 -7.69 7.62 -24.86
C GLU A 228 -7.69 9.12 -24.56
N GLN A 229 -8.21 9.51 -23.39
CA GLN A 229 -8.26 10.92 -22.95
C GLN A 229 -6.97 11.43 -22.32
N ARG A 230 -5.96 10.61 -22.22
CA ARG A 230 -4.66 10.99 -21.65
C ARG A 230 -3.98 12.04 -22.53
N GLN A 231 -4.50 13.27 -22.43
CA GLN A 231 -3.84 14.42 -23.03
C GLN A 231 -2.49 14.58 -22.35
N GLN A 232 -1.45 14.65 -23.16
CA GLN A 232 -0.11 14.95 -22.69
C GLN A 232 0.15 16.42 -23.03
N ASN A 233 0.38 17.23 -22.02
CA ASN A 233 0.81 18.61 -22.23
C ASN A 233 2.29 18.82 -21.85
N THR A 234 2.92 17.78 -21.28
CA THR A 234 4.30 17.86 -20.83
C THR A 234 5.07 16.61 -21.25
N VAL A 235 6.21 16.84 -21.87
CA VAL A 235 7.17 15.82 -22.29
C VAL A 235 8.57 16.27 -21.84
N LEU A 236 9.21 15.44 -21.01
CA LEU A 236 10.53 15.68 -20.45
C LEU A 236 11.47 14.57 -20.91
N HIS A 237 12.64 14.91 -21.42
CA HIS A 237 13.72 13.96 -21.69
C HIS A 237 14.78 14.07 -20.60
N LEU A 238 15.24 12.94 -20.09
CA LEU A 238 16.21 12.82 -19.01
C LEU A 238 17.43 12.05 -19.49
N GLY A 239 18.61 12.63 -19.29
CA GLY A 239 19.88 11.91 -19.37
C GLY A 239 20.21 11.20 -18.06
N SER A 240 21.32 10.48 -18.05
CA SER A 240 21.70 9.59 -16.95
C SER A 240 21.76 10.25 -15.56
N LYS A 241 22.27 11.49 -15.48
CA LYS A 241 22.32 12.23 -14.20
C LYS A 241 20.95 12.70 -13.75
N ALA A 242 20.09 13.12 -14.67
CA ALA A 242 18.71 13.48 -14.35
C ALA A 242 17.91 12.26 -13.89
N ILE A 243 18.11 11.09 -14.50
CA ILE A 243 17.54 9.81 -14.06
C ILE A 243 18.00 9.45 -12.66
N ALA A 244 19.29 9.63 -12.34
CA ALA A 244 19.80 9.39 -11.00
C ALA A 244 19.14 10.31 -9.92
N GLN A 245 18.85 11.57 -10.27
CA GLN A 245 18.11 12.46 -9.38
C GLN A 245 16.63 12.07 -9.29
N TYR A 246 16.01 11.70 -10.41
CA TYR A 246 14.64 11.20 -10.44
C TYR A 246 14.45 10.03 -9.46
N HIS A 247 15.38 9.07 -9.41
CA HIS A 247 15.30 7.94 -8.48
C HIS A 247 15.48 8.31 -7.00
N LYS A 248 16.05 9.48 -6.69
CA LYS A 248 16.11 9.97 -5.30
C LYS A 248 14.76 10.53 -4.86
N TYR A 249 14.12 11.29 -5.73
CA TYR A 249 12.80 11.86 -5.50
C TYR A 249 12.09 12.17 -6.81
N HIS A 250 10.85 11.74 -6.94
CA HIS A 250 9.96 12.13 -8.03
C HIS A 250 8.50 12.09 -7.58
N PRO A 251 7.63 12.96 -8.09
CA PRO A 251 6.19 12.88 -7.87
C PRO A 251 5.63 11.55 -8.39
N PHE A 252 4.72 10.94 -7.65
CA PHE A 252 4.20 9.59 -7.93
C PHE A 252 3.59 9.45 -9.33
N GLU A 253 2.95 10.50 -9.84
CA GLU A 253 2.29 10.49 -11.15
C GLU A 253 3.25 10.65 -12.33
N MET A 254 4.48 11.09 -12.10
CA MET A 254 5.49 11.34 -13.12
C MET A 254 6.35 10.10 -13.40
N LYS A 255 5.80 9.14 -14.14
CA LYS A 255 6.46 7.87 -14.43
C LYS A 255 7.50 8.01 -15.52
N LEU A 256 8.71 7.53 -15.25
CA LEU A 256 9.82 7.45 -16.20
C LEU A 256 9.67 6.22 -17.10
N ALA A 257 9.78 6.43 -18.41
CA ALA A 257 9.94 5.37 -19.39
C ALA A 257 11.37 5.44 -19.98
N TYR A 258 12.11 4.34 -19.93
CA TYR A 258 13.44 4.29 -20.52
C TYR A 258 13.35 4.23 -22.03
N LEU A 259 14.19 5.01 -22.71
CA LEU A 259 14.26 5.09 -24.19
C LEU A 259 15.33 4.16 -24.76
N ASP A 260 16.25 3.68 -23.95
CA ASP A 260 17.33 2.79 -24.38
C ASP A 260 17.49 1.60 -23.41
N PRO A 261 18.04 0.45 -23.90
CA PRO A 261 18.23 -0.76 -23.08
C PRO A 261 19.21 -0.59 -21.91
N TYR A 262 20.09 0.42 -21.98
CA TYR A 262 21.10 0.67 -20.93
C TYR A 262 20.60 1.63 -19.86
N GLN A 263 19.34 2.08 -19.97
CA GLN A 263 18.69 3.00 -19.02
C GLN A 263 19.44 4.33 -18.83
N MET A 264 20.15 4.77 -19.87
CA MET A 264 20.93 6.02 -19.86
C MET A 264 20.10 7.22 -20.26
N THR A 265 18.99 7.00 -20.96
CA THR A 265 18.05 8.03 -21.37
C THR A 265 16.63 7.61 -21.05
N GLY A 266 15.80 8.57 -20.71
CA GLY A 266 14.42 8.32 -20.38
C GLY A 266 13.50 9.48 -20.72
N GLU A 267 12.23 9.20 -20.73
CA GLU A 267 11.18 10.16 -21.03
C GLU A 267 10.08 10.10 -19.96
N ILE A 268 9.61 11.27 -19.56
CA ILE A 268 8.41 11.42 -18.74
C ILE A 268 7.36 12.12 -19.58
N ARG A 269 6.19 11.49 -19.72
CA ARG A 269 5.00 12.06 -20.37
C ARG A 269 3.90 12.18 -19.36
N CYS A 270 3.42 13.40 -19.10
CA CYS A 270 2.37 13.66 -18.13
C CYS A 270 1.48 14.83 -18.55
N TRP A 271 0.37 14.95 -17.84
CA TRP A 271 -0.47 16.15 -17.88
C TRP A 271 -0.21 16.95 -16.61
N LEU A 272 0.23 18.20 -16.78
CA LEU A 272 0.39 19.14 -15.68
C LEU A 272 -0.70 20.23 -15.78
N ALA A 273 -1.49 20.33 -14.74
CA ALA A 273 -2.41 21.43 -14.50
C ALA A 273 -2.08 22.03 -13.13
N PHE A 274 -1.96 23.34 -13.04
CA PHE A 274 -1.60 24.03 -11.80
C PHE A 274 -2.83 24.77 -11.26
N GLU A 275 -3.38 24.30 -10.16
CA GLU A 275 -4.50 24.90 -9.45
C GLU A 275 -4.03 26.06 -8.55
N SER A 276 -2.77 26.03 -8.10
CA SER A 276 -2.16 27.06 -7.25
C SER A 276 -0.75 27.44 -7.73
N ASP A 277 -0.26 28.61 -7.28
CA ASP A 277 1.13 29.03 -7.53
C ASP A 277 2.12 28.18 -6.76
N GLU A 278 1.75 27.63 -5.60
CA GLU A 278 2.56 26.75 -4.79
C GLU A 278 2.88 25.43 -5.53
N GLN A 279 1.87 24.82 -6.16
CA GLN A 279 2.10 23.61 -7.00
C GLN A 279 3.01 23.90 -8.20
N LEU A 280 2.87 25.08 -8.79
CA LEU A 280 3.75 25.50 -9.87
C LEU A 280 5.20 25.64 -9.40
N GLU A 281 5.41 26.28 -8.25
CA GLU A 281 6.72 26.48 -7.63
C GLU A 281 7.36 25.15 -7.23
N GLU A 282 6.63 24.25 -6.62
CA GLU A 282 7.10 22.89 -6.31
C GLU A 282 7.55 22.15 -7.55
N THR A 283 6.77 22.21 -8.63
CA THR A 283 7.13 21.57 -9.91
C THR A 283 8.39 22.21 -10.51
N VAL A 284 8.51 23.53 -10.50
CA VAL A 284 9.71 24.25 -10.95
C VAL A 284 10.94 23.82 -10.15
N ASN A 285 10.84 23.76 -8.84
CA ASN A 285 11.93 23.34 -7.96
C ASN A 285 12.33 21.89 -8.22
N TRP A 286 11.37 21.01 -8.43
CA TRP A 286 11.65 19.62 -8.78
C TRP A 286 12.34 19.49 -10.16
N LEU A 287 11.91 20.22 -11.18
CA LEU A 287 12.57 20.22 -12.50
C LEU A 287 14.01 20.71 -12.39
N ARG A 288 14.27 21.72 -11.55
CA ARG A 288 15.65 22.20 -11.27
C ARG A 288 16.49 21.16 -10.55
N PHE A 289 15.90 20.44 -9.62
CA PHE A 289 16.56 19.34 -8.89
C PHE A 289 17.03 18.24 -9.85
N LEU A 290 16.32 17.95 -10.94
CA LEU A 290 16.74 16.99 -11.95
C LEU A 290 18.05 17.40 -12.67
N GLY A 291 18.35 18.69 -12.70
CA GLY A 291 19.65 19.22 -13.17
C GLY A 291 19.79 19.43 -14.67
N LYS A 292 21.04 19.57 -15.11
CA LYS A 292 21.37 20.05 -16.47
C LYS A 292 21.07 19.05 -17.60
N GLU A 293 20.90 17.77 -17.28
CA GLU A 293 20.60 16.73 -18.28
C GLU A 293 19.08 16.51 -18.44
N LEU A 294 18.26 17.44 -17.93
CA LEU A 294 16.84 17.55 -18.23
C LEU A 294 16.64 18.41 -19.47
N SER A 295 15.88 17.92 -20.44
CA SER A 295 15.40 18.67 -21.60
C SER A 295 13.88 18.69 -21.59
N ILE A 296 13.28 19.88 -21.62
CA ILE A 296 11.84 20.05 -21.70
C ILE A 296 11.45 20.13 -23.17
N ILE A 297 10.80 19.09 -23.67
CA ILE A 297 10.39 19.02 -25.09
C ILE A 297 9.05 19.74 -25.26
N GLN A 298 8.15 19.56 -24.31
CA GLN A 298 6.83 20.20 -24.27
C GLN A 298 6.44 20.48 -22.83
N ALA A 299 5.86 21.64 -22.55
CA ALA A 299 5.30 21.97 -21.26
C ALA A 299 4.23 23.07 -21.38
N PRO A 300 3.32 23.22 -20.38
CA PRO A 300 2.39 24.33 -20.31
C PRO A 300 3.12 25.69 -20.31
N GLU A 301 2.53 26.69 -20.98
CA GLU A 301 3.14 28.03 -21.11
C GLU A 301 3.41 28.68 -19.74
N ARG A 302 2.53 28.45 -18.76
CA ARG A 302 2.70 28.93 -17.37
C ARG A 302 3.96 28.38 -16.71
N LEU A 303 4.26 27.09 -16.93
CA LEU A 303 5.47 26.44 -16.42
C LEU A 303 6.73 26.97 -17.12
N LEU A 304 6.70 27.12 -18.46
CA LEU A 304 7.82 27.68 -19.22
C LEU A 304 8.15 29.12 -18.80
N LYS A 305 7.14 29.94 -18.57
CA LYS A 305 7.30 31.32 -18.05
C LYS A 305 7.93 31.34 -16.66
N ALA A 306 7.48 30.46 -15.75
CA ALA A 306 8.03 30.37 -14.39
C ALA A 306 9.52 29.94 -14.40
N LEU A 307 9.88 29.03 -15.29
CA LEU A 307 11.28 28.58 -15.44
C LEU A 307 12.22 29.66 -16.05
N THR A 308 11.67 30.60 -16.85
CA THR A 308 12.44 31.66 -17.52
C THR A 308 12.54 32.92 -16.68
N ASN A 309 11.48 33.35 -16.00
CA ASN A 309 11.42 34.60 -15.24
C ASN A 309 12.44 34.71 -14.09
N GLU A 310 12.94 33.60 -13.55
CA GLU A 310 13.93 33.62 -12.47
C GLU A 310 15.39 33.53 -12.98
N LYS A 311 15.63 33.25 -14.26
CA LYS A 311 17.00 33.37 -14.83
C LYS A 311 17.48 34.80 -14.84
N ASP A 312 16.59 35.78 -14.91
CA ASP A 312 16.92 37.20 -14.91
C ASP A 312 17.15 37.82 -13.55
N CYS A 313 16.71 37.17 -12.44
CA CYS A 313 16.95 37.66 -11.08
C CYS A 313 18.30 37.22 -10.47
N GLY A 314 19.05 36.31 -11.11
CA GLY A 314 20.31 35.75 -10.60
C GLY A 314 21.58 36.46 -11.07
N ASN A 315 21.47 37.53 -11.88
CA ASN A 315 22.60 38.33 -12.42
C ASN A 315 22.54 39.80 -11.98
N LYS A 316 22.33 40.04 -10.70
CA LYS A 316 22.60 41.35 -10.09
C LYS A 316 23.50 41.20 -8.88
#